data_abf8edad90f81b607af269bee1dcf908
#
_entry.id   abf8edad90f81b607af269bee1dcf908
#
_cell.length_a   1.000
_cell.length_b   1.000
_cell.length_c   1.000
_cell.angle_alpha   90.00
_cell.angle_beta   90.00
_cell.angle_gamma   90.00
#
_symmetry.space_group_name_H-M   'P 1'
#
loop_
_entity.id
_entity.type
_entity.pdbx_description
1 polymer ?
#
loop_
_entity_poly.entity_id
_entity_poly.type
_entity_poly.pdbx_seq_one_letter_code
_entity_poly.pdbx_strand_id
1 'polypeptide(L)'
;MLPEHLRTLMPLARVLSLGLALSLGAGAAAQALPDPDRPVLTPVWASLQCPVRTAPETGDAAALRVFEERQRYRDVLGEYLARLPQQADLALLMPVPSVRVAQIADTYGAPRGGGRAHEGQDVFAPRGTPVVSATAGFVYEMSERFRGGRSVMVLGPGARRYFYSHLDAYAEGLREGAWVEPGTLLGYVGNDGNAATTPPHLHFGAYDFDPSTCRFRAFDPLPFMVDRLP
;
A
#
# COMPACT_ATOMS: atom_id res chain seq x y z
N MET A 1 -52.89 10.84 -67.99
CA MET A 1 -53.98 9.87 -67.86
C MET A 1 -53.46 8.73 -66.97
N LEU A 2 -53.94 8.71 -65.74
CA LEU A 2 -53.88 7.57 -64.84
C LEU A 2 -54.75 6.43 -65.36
N PRO A 3 -54.52 5.17 -64.92
CA PRO A 3 -55.27 4.72 -63.76
C PRO A 3 -54.55 3.96 -62.70
N GLU A 4 -55.12 4.09 -61.50
CA GLU A 4 -54.93 3.34 -60.30
C GLU A 4 -55.13 1.83 -60.47
N HIS A 5 -54.60 1.14 -59.53
CA HIS A 5 -54.95 -0.05 -58.74
C HIS A 5 -53.79 -1.04 -58.59
N LEU A 6 -53.27 -1.17 -57.41
CA LEU A 6 -53.42 -2.36 -56.56
C LEU A 6 -52.63 -2.26 -55.27
N ARG A 7 -53.36 -2.17 -54.19
CA ARG A 7 -52.84 -2.42 -52.82
C ARG A 7 -52.53 -3.88 -52.71
N THR A 8 -51.32 -4.17 -52.34
CA THR A 8 -51.02 -5.48 -51.79
C THR A 8 -50.11 -5.31 -50.52
N LEU A 9 -50.70 -5.73 -49.41
CA LEU A 9 -50.10 -5.82 -48.12
C LEU A 9 -48.86 -6.71 -48.15
N MET A 10 -47.74 -6.22 -47.71
CA MET A 10 -46.59 -7.08 -47.34
C MET A 10 -46.35 -6.99 -45.85
N PRO A 11 -46.03 -8.12 -45.17
CA PRO A 11 -45.89 -8.17 -43.73
C PRO A 11 -44.59 -7.55 -43.27
N LEU A 12 -44.64 -6.90 -42.08
CA LEU A 12 -43.47 -6.42 -41.36
C LEU A 12 -42.50 -7.55 -41.09
N ALA A 13 -41.37 -7.54 -41.78
CA ALA A 13 -40.19 -8.29 -41.33
C ALA A 13 -39.62 -7.60 -40.10
N ARG A 14 -39.72 -8.25 -38.94
CA ARG A 14 -38.99 -7.90 -37.75
C ARG A 14 -37.48 -8.12 -38.00
N VAL A 15 -36.77 -7.04 -38.17
CA VAL A 15 -35.31 -7.07 -38.10
C VAL A 15 -34.91 -7.22 -36.62
N LEU A 16 -34.54 -8.44 -36.25
CA LEU A 16 -33.81 -8.66 -34.99
C LEU A 16 -32.42 -8.04 -35.15
N SER A 17 -32.24 -6.84 -34.67
CA SER A 17 -30.91 -6.30 -34.41
C SER A 17 -30.33 -7.03 -33.21
N LEU A 18 -29.42 -7.97 -33.48
CA LEU A 18 -28.51 -8.54 -32.50
C LEU A 18 -27.56 -7.43 -32.07
N GLY A 19 -27.93 -6.70 -31.03
CA GLY A 19 -27.04 -5.79 -30.32
C GLY A 19 -26.03 -6.61 -29.57
N LEU A 20 -24.83 -6.74 -30.16
CA LEU A 20 -23.66 -7.23 -29.44
C LEU A 20 -23.24 -6.18 -28.41
N ALA A 21 -23.78 -6.30 -27.21
CA ALA A 21 -23.34 -5.51 -26.07
C ALA A 21 -21.95 -6.00 -25.68
N LEU A 22 -20.91 -5.32 -26.16
CA LEU A 22 -19.61 -5.38 -25.54
C LEU A 22 -19.74 -4.81 -24.14
N SER A 23 -19.92 -5.67 -23.15
CA SER A 23 -19.73 -5.33 -21.76
C SER A 23 -18.23 -5.10 -21.53
N LEU A 24 -17.82 -3.86 -21.64
CA LEU A 24 -16.57 -3.40 -21.04
C LEU A 24 -16.72 -3.52 -19.52
N GLY A 25 -16.36 -4.68 -19.01
CA GLY A 25 -16.24 -4.94 -17.59
C GLY A 25 -15.02 -4.22 -17.02
N ALA A 26 -15.09 -2.91 -16.90
CA ALA A 26 -14.23 -2.16 -16.01
C ALA A 26 -14.84 -2.18 -14.61
N GLY A 27 -14.84 -3.35 -14.00
CA GLY A 27 -15.10 -3.49 -12.58
C GLY A 27 -13.87 -3.10 -11.79
N ALA A 28 -13.57 -1.80 -11.69
CA ALA A 28 -12.87 -1.31 -10.51
C ALA A 28 -13.87 -1.51 -9.36
N ALA A 29 -13.73 -2.64 -8.65
CA ALA A 29 -14.44 -2.83 -7.39
C ALA A 29 -14.07 -1.64 -6.50
N ALA A 30 -15.01 -0.72 -6.33
CA ALA A 30 -14.94 0.29 -5.30
C ALA A 30 -14.84 -0.50 -3.98
N GLN A 31 -13.62 -0.58 -3.43
CA GLN A 31 -13.36 -1.29 -2.19
C GLN A 31 -14.20 -0.60 -1.13
N ALA A 32 -15.19 -1.32 -0.60
CA ALA A 32 -16.03 -0.83 0.46
C ALA A 32 -15.12 -0.52 1.66
N LEU A 33 -15.13 0.72 2.09
CA LEU A 33 -14.53 1.10 3.36
C LEU A 33 -15.09 0.20 4.46
N PRO A 34 -14.28 -0.20 5.47
CA PRO A 34 -14.78 -0.96 6.60
C PRO A 34 -16.03 -0.29 7.17
N ASP A 35 -17.02 -1.10 7.52
CA ASP A 35 -18.32 -0.67 8.05
C ASP A 35 -18.12 0.33 9.21
N PRO A 36 -18.60 1.58 9.08
CA PRO A 36 -18.47 2.59 10.13
C PRO A 36 -19.24 2.22 11.43
N ASP A 37 -20.24 1.32 11.35
CA ASP A 37 -21.06 0.88 12.48
C ASP A 37 -20.48 -0.34 13.19
N ARG A 38 -19.36 -0.89 12.73
CA ARG A 38 -18.65 -1.94 13.43
C ARG A 38 -18.22 -1.42 14.80
N PRO A 39 -18.58 -2.08 15.93
CA PRO A 39 -18.19 -1.62 17.25
C PRO A 39 -16.68 -1.41 17.31
N VAL A 40 -16.28 -0.16 17.46
CA VAL A 40 -14.89 0.22 17.66
C VAL A 40 -14.49 -0.31 19.01
N LEU A 41 -13.93 -1.52 19.06
CA LEU A 41 -13.19 -1.95 20.22
C LEU A 41 -12.09 -0.91 20.41
N THR A 42 -12.12 -0.20 21.54
CA THR A 42 -11.09 0.82 21.84
C THR A 42 -9.74 0.14 21.71
N PRO A 43 -8.94 0.46 20.69
CA PRO A 43 -7.72 -0.27 20.47
C PRO A 43 -6.82 -0.12 21.69
N VAL A 44 -6.05 -1.16 22.04
CA VAL A 44 -5.09 -1.10 23.14
C VAL A 44 -4.20 0.15 23.06
N TRP A 45 -3.89 0.60 21.85
CA TRP A 45 -3.10 1.82 21.58
C TRP A 45 -3.88 3.14 21.76
N ALA A 46 -5.21 3.15 21.74
CA ALA A 46 -5.98 4.38 22.03
C ALA A 46 -5.90 4.78 23.51
N SER A 47 -5.56 3.81 24.38
CA SER A 47 -5.26 4.06 25.80
C SER A 47 -3.77 4.39 26.04
N LEU A 48 -2.92 4.32 25.02
CA LEU A 48 -1.50 4.57 25.16
C LEU A 48 -1.25 6.08 25.18
N GLN A 49 -0.90 6.58 26.32
CA GLN A 49 -0.40 7.95 26.49
C GLN A 49 1.04 8.06 25.96
N CYS A 50 1.19 7.97 24.65
CA CYS A 50 2.48 8.27 24.07
C CYS A 50 2.78 9.77 24.28
N PRO A 51 3.96 10.12 24.81
CA PRO A 51 4.31 11.50 25.09
C PRO A 51 4.20 12.34 23.81
N VAL A 52 3.43 13.40 23.90
CA VAL A 52 3.35 14.41 22.83
C VAL A 52 4.74 15.03 22.74
N ARG A 53 5.39 14.92 21.61
CA ARG A 53 6.62 15.66 21.37
C ARG A 53 6.29 17.15 21.35
N THR A 54 6.98 17.93 22.15
CA THR A 54 6.91 19.40 22.06
C THR A 54 7.50 19.89 20.75
N ALA A 55 6.94 20.97 20.22
CA ALA A 55 7.52 21.64 19.07
C ALA A 55 9.00 21.99 19.34
N PRO A 56 9.88 21.92 18.33
CA PRO A 56 11.25 22.35 18.51
C PRO A 56 11.27 23.84 18.91
N GLU A 57 12.00 24.16 19.98
CA GLU A 57 12.16 25.54 20.48
C GLU A 57 13.01 26.41 19.53
N THR A 58 13.55 25.84 18.48
CA THR A 58 14.39 26.51 17.51
C THR A 58 13.54 27.19 16.44
N GLY A 59 13.85 28.44 16.11
CA GLY A 59 13.27 29.18 14.99
C GLY A 59 13.58 28.59 13.60
N ASP A 60 13.98 27.32 13.53
CA ASP A 60 14.23 26.58 12.31
C ASP A 60 12.89 26.17 11.67
N ALA A 61 12.52 26.91 10.62
CA ALA A 61 11.31 26.68 9.87
C ALA A 61 11.25 25.26 9.23
N ALA A 62 12.39 24.65 8.92
CA ALA A 62 12.44 23.29 8.38
C ALA A 62 12.12 22.25 9.46
N ALA A 63 12.67 22.41 10.67
CA ALA A 63 12.37 21.56 11.81
C ALA A 63 10.89 21.66 12.22
N LEU A 64 10.33 22.89 12.19
CA LEU A 64 8.92 23.12 12.49
C LEU A 64 7.99 22.45 11.47
N ARG A 65 8.27 22.56 10.17
CA ARG A 65 7.49 21.87 9.12
C ARG A 65 7.50 20.35 9.28
N VAL A 66 8.66 19.75 9.58
CA VAL A 66 8.79 18.31 9.84
C VAL A 66 7.98 17.93 11.09
N PHE A 67 7.97 18.76 12.10
CA PHE A 67 7.17 18.56 13.30
C PHE A 67 5.66 18.62 12.99
N GLU A 68 5.19 19.62 12.28
CA GLU A 68 3.78 19.79 11.88
C GLU A 68 3.30 18.66 10.97
N GLU A 69 4.13 18.23 10.01
CA GLU A 69 3.87 17.07 9.17
C GLU A 69 3.67 15.80 10.03
N ARG A 70 4.57 15.56 10.98
CA ARG A 70 4.47 14.41 11.90
C ARG A 70 3.29 14.50 12.87
N GLN A 71 2.81 15.70 13.20
CA GLN A 71 1.58 15.87 13.99
C GLN A 71 0.36 15.49 13.17
N ARG A 72 0.23 15.99 11.94
CA ARG A 72 -0.85 15.60 11.03
C ARG A 72 -0.94 14.08 10.87
N TYR A 73 0.18 13.40 10.70
CA TYR A 73 0.21 11.93 10.64
C TYR A 73 -0.30 11.28 11.92
N ARG A 74 -0.03 11.86 13.08
CA ARG A 74 -0.54 11.32 14.35
C ARG A 74 -2.04 11.49 14.52
N ASP A 75 -2.56 12.62 14.09
CA ASP A 75 -4.00 12.91 14.19
C ASP A 75 -4.80 11.94 13.31
N VAL A 76 -4.32 11.69 12.10
CA VAL A 76 -4.93 10.72 11.15
C VAL A 76 -4.67 9.26 11.59
N LEU A 77 -3.56 8.99 12.27
CA LEU A 77 -3.19 7.64 12.71
C LEU A 77 -4.25 7.02 13.61
N GLY A 78 -4.83 7.78 14.52
CA GLY A 78 -5.88 7.32 15.43
C GLY A 78 -7.10 6.78 14.69
N GLU A 79 -7.52 7.46 13.64
CA GLU A 79 -8.66 7.05 12.81
C GLU A 79 -8.37 5.75 12.04
N TYR A 80 -7.16 5.62 11.48
CA TYR A 80 -6.78 4.39 10.79
C TYR A 80 -6.69 3.20 11.73
N LEU A 81 -6.05 3.40 12.89
CA LEU A 81 -5.91 2.35 13.90
C LEU A 81 -7.26 1.85 14.42
N ALA A 82 -8.23 2.74 14.59
CA ALA A 82 -9.59 2.37 15.03
C ALA A 82 -10.31 1.46 14.02
N ARG A 83 -9.92 1.50 12.76
CA ARG A 83 -10.54 0.75 11.65
C ARG A 83 -9.80 -0.53 11.27
N LEU A 84 -8.60 -0.73 11.80
CA LEU A 84 -7.77 -1.90 11.51
C LEU A 84 -8.08 -3.06 12.47
N PRO A 85 -7.97 -4.32 12.01
CA PRO A 85 -7.97 -5.47 12.91
C PRO A 85 -6.88 -5.36 13.98
N GLN A 86 -7.23 -5.76 15.22
CA GLN A 86 -6.30 -5.75 16.36
C GLN A 86 -5.18 -6.78 16.19
N GLN A 87 -5.51 -7.92 15.62
CA GLN A 87 -4.59 -9.02 15.44
C GLN A 87 -3.76 -8.77 14.17
N ALA A 88 -2.45 -8.83 14.31
CA ALA A 88 -1.53 -8.72 13.19
C ALA A 88 -1.65 -9.92 12.23
N ASP A 89 -1.36 -9.68 10.96
CA ASP A 89 -1.29 -10.74 9.97
C ASP A 89 -0.17 -11.74 10.31
N LEU A 90 -0.50 -13.02 10.15
CA LEU A 90 0.45 -14.12 10.29
C LEU A 90 1.06 -14.54 8.95
N ALA A 91 0.51 -14.04 7.84
CA ALA A 91 1.00 -14.29 6.48
C ALA A 91 1.01 -12.97 5.70
N LEU A 92 2.12 -12.69 5.05
CA LEU A 92 2.33 -11.52 4.20
C LEU A 92 2.51 -11.99 2.75
N LEU A 93 1.69 -11.49 1.86
CA LEU A 93 1.85 -11.79 0.43
C LEU A 93 3.21 -11.28 -0.06
N MET A 94 3.91 -12.10 -0.85
CA MET A 94 5.14 -11.69 -1.51
C MET A 94 4.92 -10.38 -2.30
N PRO A 95 5.58 -9.26 -1.93
CA PRO A 95 5.28 -7.95 -2.52
C PRO A 95 5.78 -7.77 -3.96
N VAL A 96 6.61 -8.70 -4.45
CA VAL A 96 7.05 -8.74 -5.86
C VAL A 96 6.58 -10.06 -6.46
N PRO A 97 5.39 -10.11 -7.10
CA PRO A 97 4.72 -11.37 -7.50
C PRO A 97 5.53 -12.27 -8.44
N SER A 98 6.50 -11.72 -9.15
CA SER A 98 7.40 -12.46 -10.05
C SER A 98 8.56 -13.17 -9.33
N VAL A 99 8.76 -12.91 -8.05
CA VAL A 99 9.79 -13.52 -7.19
C VAL A 99 9.12 -14.46 -6.20
N ARG A 100 9.71 -15.63 -5.98
CA ARG A 100 9.24 -16.55 -4.93
C ARG A 100 9.98 -16.29 -3.63
N VAL A 101 9.33 -16.53 -2.50
CA VAL A 101 9.94 -16.39 -1.17
C VAL A 101 11.25 -17.17 -1.06
N ALA A 102 11.29 -18.39 -1.60
CA ALA A 102 12.49 -19.23 -1.61
C ALA A 102 13.68 -18.67 -2.42
N GLN A 103 13.48 -17.64 -3.21
CA GLN A 103 14.52 -16.97 -4.01
C GLN A 103 15.11 -15.75 -3.29
N ILE A 104 14.55 -15.33 -2.17
CA ILE A 104 15.06 -14.20 -1.38
C ILE A 104 16.31 -14.64 -0.65
N ALA A 105 17.41 -13.93 -0.85
CA ALA A 105 18.55 -14.01 0.03
C ALA A 105 18.24 -13.24 1.31
N ASP A 106 18.32 -13.87 2.47
CA ASP A 106 18.08 -13.19 3.75
C ASP A 106 19.09 -12.06 3.96
N THR A 107 18.60 -10.84 3.97
CA THR A 107 19.40 -9.62 4.15
C THR A 107 19.05 -8.87 5.42
N TYR A 108 18.06 -9.36 6.22
CA TYR A 108 17.70 -8.73 7.48
C TYR A 108 18.87 -8.73 8.46
N GLY A 109 19.10 -7.62 9.15
CA GLY A 109 20.20 -7.48 10.09
C GLY A 109 21.58 -7.30 9.45
N ALA A 110 21.72 -7.41 8.12
CA ALA A 110 22.99 -7.23 7.45
C ALA A 110 23.61 -5.84 7.75
N PRO A 111 24.93 -5.74 7.93
CA PRO A 111 25.58 -4.48 8.22
C PRO A 111 25.34 -3.43 7.12
N ARG A 112 25.01 -2.20 7.52
CA ARG A 112 24.86 -1.05 6.66
C ARG A 112 25.80 0.08 7.10
N GLY A 113 26.09 1.00 6.21
CA GLY A 113 26.95 2.14 6.52
C GLY A 113 26.51 2.94 7.76
N GLY A 114 27.48 3.38 8.58
CA GLY A 114 27.24 4.14 9.80
C GLY A 114 26.78 3.30 11.00
N GLY A 115 27.16 2.04 11.08
CA GLY A 115 26.89 1.15 12.21
C GLY A 115 25.43 0.70 12.34
N ARG A 116 24.63 0.82 11.27
CA ARG A 116 23.24 0.41 11.25
C ARG A 116 23.09 -1.04 10.78
N ALA A 117 22.04 -1.69 11.24
CA ALA A 117 21.57 -2.95 10.66
C ALA A 117 20.54 -2.70 9.56
N HIS A 118 20.38 -3.64 8.66
CA HIS A 118 19.34 -3.64 7.65
C HIS A 118 17.98 -4.01 8.27
N GLU A 119 17.01 -3.12 8.16
CA GLU A 119 15.70 -3.25 8.79
C GLU A 119 14.64 -3.70 7.78
N GLY A 120 14.92 -4.75 7.01
CA GLY A 120 14.02 -5.31 6.00
C GLY A 120 14.68 -6.37 5.14
N GLN A 121 14.00 -6.76 4.08
CA GLN A 121 14.49 -7.67 3.05
C GLN A 121 14.65 -6.93 1.72
N ASP A 122 15.76 -7.18 1.04
CA ASP A 122 15.98 -6.66 -0.31
C ASP A 122 15.55 -7.72 -1.35
N VAL A 123 14.46 -7.44 -2.06
CA VAL A 123 13.89 -8.33 -3.07
C VAL A 123 14.34 -7.85 -4.45
N PHE A 124 15.33 -8.51 -5.03
CA PHE A 124 15.88 -8.15 -6.33
C PHE A 124 14.95 -8.55 -7.46
N ALA A 125 14.64 -7.60 -8.33
CA ALA A 125 13.85 -7.80 -9.55
C ALA A 125 14.19 -6.72 -10.59
N PRO A 126 13.93 -6.94 -11.88
CA PRO A 126 14.13 -5.92 -12.91
C PRO A 126 13.37 -4.62 -12.58
N ARG A 127 13.97 -3.48 -12.95
CA ARG A 127 13.30 -2.16 -12.88
C ARG A 127 11.94 -2.22 -13.58
N GLY A 128 10.92 -1.61 -13.00
CA GLY A 128 9.57 -1.60 -13.55
C GLY A 128 8.75 -2.86 -13.23
N THR A 129 9.31 -3.83 -12.49
CA THR A 129 8.52 -4.98 -11.99
C THR A 129 7.45 -4.49 -11.01
N PRO A 130 6.19 -4.96 -11.09
CA PRO A 130 5.14 -4.57 -10.17
C PRO A 130 5.49 -4.85 -8.71
N VAL A 131 5.16 -3.89 -7.84
CA VAL A 131 5.22 -4.00 -6.38
C VAL A 131 3.80 -3.89 -5.85
N VAL A 132 3.37 -4.89 -5.08
CA VAL A 132 2.01 -4.98 -4.55
C VAL A 132 2.02 -4.94 -3.02
N SER A 133 0.86 -4.59 -2.43
CA SER A 133 0.70 -4.66 -0.98
C SER A 133 0.79 -6.10 -0.49
N ALA A 134 1.57 -6.33 0.54
CA ALA A 134 1.70 -7.62 1.21
C ALA A 134 0.53 -7.91 2.18
N THR A 135 -0.21 -6.89 2.55
CA THR A 135 -1.27 -6.92 3.58
C THR A 135 -2.44 -6.02 3.19
N ALA A 136 -3.57 -6.18 3.85
CA ALA A 136 -4.62 -5.18 3.85
C ALA A 136 -4.24 -3.99 4.75
N GLY A 137 -4.70 -2.78 4.42
CA GLY A 137 -4.42 -1.63 5.26
C GLY A 137 -4.58 -0.29 4.58
N PHE A 138 -4.15 0.77 5.26
CA PHE A 138 -4.16 2.13 4.72
C PHE A 138 -2.79 2.52 4.19
N VAL A 139 -2.74 3.14 3.02
CA VAL A 139 -1.56 3.88 2.57
C VAL A 139 -1.37 5.05 3.54
N TYR A 140 -0.42 4.87 4.46
CA TYR A 140 -0.21 5.80 5.57
C TYR A 140 0.67 6.98 5.17
N GLU A 141 1.67 6.72 4.33
CA GLU A 141 2.64 7.72 3.88
C GLU A 141 3.17 7.37 2.49
N MET A 142 3.31 8.38 1.66
CA MET A 142 4.06 8.33 0.40
C MET A 142 5.16 9.38 0.45
N SER A 143 6.41 8.98 0.22
CA SER A 143 7.56 9.88 0.40
C SER A 143 8.62 9.68 -0.67
N GLU A 144 9.29 10.77 -1.04
CA GLU A 144 10.48 10.77 -1.91
C GLU A 144 11.71 11.35 -1.20
N ARG A 145 11.58 11.71 0.09
CA ARG A 145 12.56 12.57 0.79
C ARG A 145 13.61 11.83 1.61
N PHE A 146 13.44 10.55 1.87
CA PHE A 146 14.31 9.82 2.78
C PHE A 146 15.29 8.91 2.04
N ARG A 147 16.12 8.22 2.80
CA ARG A 147 17.09 7.24 2.24
C ARG A 147 16.43 6.20 1.34
N GLY A 148 15.19 5.85 1.61
CA GLY A 148 14.41 4.94 0.78
C GLY A 148 14.04 5.49 -0.60
N GLY A 149 14.27 6.81 -0.86
CA GLY A 149 13.78 7.45 -2.07
C GLY A 149 12.26 7.36 -2.16
N ARG A 150 11.76 7.14 -3.37
CA ARG A 150 10.32 6.94 -3.58
C ARG A 150 9.85 5.70 -2.82
N SER A 151 8.89 5.90 -1.93
CA SER A 151 8.46 4.86 -0.99
C SER A 151 6.99 4.99 -0.61
N VAL A 152 6.39 3.86 -0.26
CA VAL A 152 5.03 3.74 0.28
C VAL A 152 5.12 3.06 1.63
N MET A 153 4.38 3.59 2.61
CA MET A 153 4.16 2.93 3.88
C MET A 153 2.70 2.55 4.02
N VAL A 154 2.44 1.26 4.26
CA VAL A 154 1.10 0.74 4.55
C VAL A 154 1.00 0.47 6.04
N LEU A 155 -0.06 0.98 6.68
CA LEU A 155 -0.43 0.65 8.04
C LEU A 155 -1.46 -0.48 8.00
N GLY A 156 -1.07 -1.64 8.46
CA GLY A 156 -1.85 -2.88 8.41
C GLY A 156 -2.37 -3.33 9.79
N PRO A 157 -2.98 -4.52 9.86
CA PRO A 157 -3.49 -5.13 11.07
C PRO A 157 -2.46 -5.19 12.20
N GLY A 158 -2.92 -5.10 13.44
CA GLY A 158 -2.03 -5.06 14.61
C GLY A 158 -1.20 -3.79 14.72
N ALA A 159 -1.56 -2.71 14.01
CA ALA A 159 -0.79 -1.47 13.90
C ALA A 159 0.62 -1.65 13.29
N ARG A 160 0.84 -2.75 12.57
CA ARG A 160 2.11 -2.98 11.87
C ARG A 160 2.28 -2.00 10.72
N ARG A 161 3.51 -1.54 10.52
CA ARG A 161 3.90 -0.75 9.35
C ARG A 161 4.69 -1.60 8.38
N TYR A 162 4.35 -1.48 7.10
CA TYR A 162 5.05 -2.15 6.01
C TYR A 162 5.59 -1.11 5.05
N PHE A 163 6.89 -1.10 4.86
CA PHE A 163 7.63 -0.09 4.11
C PHE A 163 8.13 -0.66 2.79
N TYR A 164 7.70 -0.05 1.70
CA TYR A 164 8.06 -0.41 0.33
C TYR A 164 8.89 0.73 -0.24
N SER A 165 10.17 0.54 -0.47
CA SER A 165 11.05 1.61 -0.91
C SER A 165 11.93 1.28 -2.10
N HIS A 166 12.66 2.27 -2.58
CA HIS A 166 13.45 2.27 -3.81
C HIS A 166 12.60 2.12 -5.07
N LEU A 167 11.34 2.57 -5.03
CA LEU A 167 10.43 2.47 -6.15
C LEU A 167 10.87 3.35 -7.33
N ASP A 168 10.62 2.88 -8.55
CA ASP A 168 10.80 3.64 -9.79
C ASP A 168 9.64 4.63 -10.00
N ALA A 169 8.42 4.18 -9.76
CA ALA A 169 7.21 4.97 -9.83
C ALA A 169 6.15 4.44 -8.85
N TYR A 170 5.22 5.30 -8.47
CA TYR A 170 3.98 4.90 -7.80
C TYR A 170 2.98 4.32 -8.80
N ALA A 171 2.06 3.50 -8.31
CA ALA A 171 0.89 3.11 -9.09
C ALA A 171 0.01 4.33 -9.39
N GLU A 172 -0.59 4.35 -10.58
CA GLU A 172 -1.52 5.41 -10.96
C GLU A 172 -2.72 5.45 -10.00
N GLY A 173 -3.08 6.63 -9.53
CA GLY A 173 -4.19 6.84 -8.60
C GLY A 173 -3.92 6.42 -7.16
N LEU A 174 -2.75 5.87 -6.83
CA LEU A 174 -2.39 5.62 -5.44
C LEU A 174 -2.27 6.94 -4.68
N ARG A 175 -2.83 6.99 -3.47
CA ARG A 175 -2.79 8.18 -2.61
C ARG A 175 -2.77 7.80 -1.14
N GLU A 176 -2.27 8.68 -0.32
CA GLU A 176 -2.38 8.57 1.14
C GLU A 176 -3.86 8.52 1.56
N GLY A 177 -4.16 7.73 2.57
CA GLY A 177 -5.51 7.46 3.04
C GLY A 177 -6.27 6.39 2.24
N ALA A 178 -5.74 5.92 1.11
CA ALA A 178 -6.37 4.83 0.37
C ALA A 178 -6.28 3.52 1.15
N TRP A 179 -7.38 2.76 1.16
CA TRP A 179 -7.37 1.36 1.58
C TRP A 179 -6.79 0.49 0.47
N VAL A 180 -5.93 -0.45 0.83
CA VAL A 180 -5.36 -1.45 -0.07
C VAL A 180 -5.59 -2.85 0.48
N GLU A 181 -5.76 -3.81 -0.43
CA GLU A 181 -5.81 -5.23 -0.12
C GLU A 181 -4.49 -5.90 -0.51
N PRO A 182 -4.18 -7.10 0.02
CA PRO A 182 -3.06 -7.87 -0.48
C PRO A 182 -3.13 -8.02 -2.00
N GLY A 183 -2.04 -7.73 -2.70
CA GLY A 183 -1.99 -7.75 -4.16
C GLY A 183 -2.38 -6.44 -4.85
N THR A 184 -2.86 -5.41 -4.12
CA THR A 184 -3.09 -4.07 -4.68
C THR A 184 -1.76 -3.49 -5.16
N LEU A 185 -1.70 -3.00 -6.40
CA LEU A 185 -0.50 -2.37 -6.96
C LEU A 185 -0.17 -1.08 -6.20
N LEU A 186 1.06 -1.00 -5.69
CA LEU A 186 1.59 0.17 -5.00
C LEU A 186 2.55 0.98 -5.87
N GLY A 187 3.28 0.30 -6.78
CA GLY A 187 4.28 0.93 -7.61
C GLY A 187 5.13 -0.10 -8.35
N TYR A 188 6.34 0.28 -8.67
CA TYR A 188 7.23 -0.53 -9.49
C TYR A 188 8.65 -0.53 -8.90
N VAL A 189 9.35 -1.66 -9.02
CA VAL A 189 10.73 -1.82 -8.57
C VAL A 189 11.64 -0.81 -9.25
N GLY A 190 12.46 -0.16 -8.46
CA GLY A 190 13.49 0.77 -8.92
C GLY A 190 14.80 0.60 -8.15
N ASN A 191 15.52 1.68 -7.98
CA ASN A 191 16.71 1.80 -7.13
C ASN A 191 16.88 3.24 -6.65
N ASP A 192 15.76 3.93 -6.39
CA ASP A 192 15.77 5.33 -5.95
C ASP A 192 16.38 5.50 -4.54
N GLY A 193 16.71 6.71 -4.18
CA GLY A 193 17.33 7.04 -2.90
C GLY A 193 18.77 6.50 -2.77
N ASN A 194 19.09 5.90 -1.62
CA ASN A 194 20.44 5.38 -1.36
C ASN A 194 20.77 4.06 -2.08
N ALA A 195 19.82 3.51 -2.84
CA ALA A 195 20.01 2.33 -3.68
C ALA A 195 20.49 2.67 -5.11
N ALA A 196 20.70 3.94 -5.45
CA ALA A 196 21.02 4.39 -6.80
C ALA A 196 22.23 3.70 -7.46
N THR A 197 23.17 3.17 -6.66
CA THR A 197 24.36 2.46 -7.13
C THR A 197 24.26 0.94 -7.03
N THR A 198 23.10 0.41 -6.61
CA THR A 198 22.87 -1.03 -6.49
C THR A 198 21.97 -1.53 -7.65
N PRO A 199 21.94 -2.84 -7.94
CA PRO A 199 20.92 -3.40 -8.82
C PRO A 199 19.51 -3.04 -8.34
N PRO A 200 18.53 -2.91 -9.26
CA PRO A 200 17.15 -2.64 -8.88
C PRO A 200 16.60 -3.70 -7.92
N HIS A 201 15.93 -3.24 -6.88
CA HIS A 201 15.31 -4.10 -5.86
C HIS A 201 14.22 -3.32 -5.12
N LEU A 202 13.29 -4.06 -4.54
CA LEU A 202 12.41 -3.55 -3.50
C LEU A 202 13.08 -3.76 -2.16
N HIS A 203 13.26 -2.72 -1.36
CA HIS A 203 13.46 -2.90 0.08
C HIS A 203 12.09 -3.00 0.75
N PHE A 204 11.83 -4.13 1.40
CA PHE A 204 10.59 -4.41 2.13
C PHE A 204 10.86 -4.49 3.62
N GLY A 205 10.48 -3.44 4.36
CA GLY A 205 10.60 -3.35 5.81
C GLY A 205 9.28 -3.63 6.52
N ALA A 206 9.35 -4.26 7.70
CA ALA A 206 8.20 -4.49 8.56
C ALA A 206 8.51 -4.04 10.00
N TYR A 207 7.53 -3.40 10.65
CA TYR A 207 7.73 -2.77 11.94
C TYR A 207 6.52 -3.02 12.85
N ASP A 208 6.79 -3.53 14.05
CA ASP A 208 5.82 -3.60 15.14
C ASP A 208 5.82 -2.31 15.96
N PHE A 209 4.65 -1.91 16.44
CA PHE A 209 4.54 -0.82 17.40
C PHE A 209 4.83 -1.33 18.81
N ASP A 210 5.83 -0.76 19.46
CA ASP A 210 6.16 -1.02 20.86
C ASP A 210 5.45 0.02 21.76
N PRO A 211 4.39 -0.37 22.46
CA PRO A 211 3.64 0.53 23.31
C PRO A 211 4.42 1.06 24.53
N SER A 212 5.44 0.32 24.97
CA SER A 212 6.24 0.71 26.14
C SER A 212 7.19 1.87 25.85
N THR A 213 7.61 1.99 24.60
CA THR A 213 8.53 3.04 24.14
C THR A 213 7.87 4.03 23.18
N CYS A 214 6.64 3.76 22.75
CA CYS A 214 5.92 4.51 21.71
C CYS A 214 6.74 4.62 20.41
N ARG A 215 7.44 3.56 20.06
CA ARG A 215 8.28 3.49 18.86
C ARG A 215 7.94 2.28 18.01
N PHE A 216 8.22 2.39 16.73
CA PHE A 216 8.22 1.24 15.84
C PHE A 216 9.58 0.56 15.88
N ARG A 217 9.57 -0.77 15.94
CA ARG A 217 10.75 -1.64 15.91
C ARG A 217 10.66 -2.53 14.69
N ALA A 218 11.73 -2.56 13.91
CA ALA A 218 11.84 -3.47 12.78
C ALA A 218 11.82 -4.93 13.25
N PHE A 219 11.17 -5.77 12.49
CA PHE A 219 11.26 -7.22 12.60
C PHE A 219 11.50 -7.81 11.21
N ASP A 220 12.03 -9.02 11.17
CA ASP A 220 12.25 -9.72 9.90
C ASP A 220 10.92 -10.15 9.28
N PRO A 221 10.53 -9.64 8.10
CA PRO A 221 9.30 -10.05 7.44
C PRO A 221 9.40 -11.43 6.79
N LEU A 222 10.60 -11.94 6.48
CA LEU A 222 10.80 -13.16 5.68
C LEU A 222 10.07 -14.39 6.22
N PRO A 223 10.05 -14.68 7.54
CA PRO A 223 9.31 -15.82 8.08
C PRO A 223 7.79 -15.74 7.91
N PHE A 224 7.24 -14.56 7.64
CA PHE A 224 5.81 -14.33 7.44
C PHE A 224 5.43 -14.30 5.96
N MET A 225 6.40 -14.21 5.05
CA MET A 225 6.14 -14.06 3.62
C MET A 225 5.68 -15.38 3.01
N VAL A 226 4.66 -15.30 2.15
CA VAL A 226 4.11 -16.43 1.41
C VAL A 226 3.93 -16.06 -0.07
N ASP A 227 4.14 -17.00 -0.97
CA ASP A 227 3.91 -16.78 -2.41
C ASP A 227 2.42 -16.58 -2.74
N ARG A 228 1.52 -17.12 -1.89
CA ARG A 228 0.07 -16.99 -1.98
C ARG A 228 -0.52 -16.95 -0.57
N LEU A 229 -1.53 -16.12 -0.38
CA LEU A 229 -2.30 -16.13 0.86
C LEU A 229 -3.17 -17.40 0.90
N PRO A 230 -3.41 -17.93 2.12
CA PRO A 230 -4.23 -19.11 2.34
C PRO A 230 -5.71 -18.89 1.97
#